data_615e9870b7302a6b06e503333fe18736
#
_entry.id   615e9870b7302a6b06e503333fe18736
#
_cell.length_a   1.000
_cell.length_b   1.000
_cell.length_c   1.000
_cell.angle_alpha   90.00
_cell.angle_beta   90.00
_cell.angle_gamma   90.00
#
_symmetry.space_group_name_H-M   'P 1'
#
loop_
_entity.id
_entity.type
_entity.pdbx_description
1 polymer ?
#
loop_
_entity_poly.entity_id
_entity_poly.type
_entity_poly.pdbx_seq_one_letter_code
_entity_poly.pdbx_strand_id
1 'polypeptide(L)'
;KKSKIESACFLKFNKKRSISLETSFSNQYDAGGKNALVDGLRGPNNYLTGRWQGFYGEDFESIVDLGSEEPVTYLNIGAIQDVRSWIWLPKKVEFLASKDGKIFKSIGNLMHSVSDNSSESIIKQFELKLKTPVEARYIKVRAENYGKCPEWHLGSGGTSWLFFDEITIL
;
A
#
# COMPACT_ATOMS: atom_id res chain seq x y z
N LYS A 1 38.76 -3.16 -9.58
CA LYS A 1 37.39 -3.46 -9.09
C LYS A 1 36.48 -2.34 -9.57
N LYS A 2 35.54 -2.61 -10.47
CA LYS A 2 34.52 -1.65 -10.88
C LYS A 2 33.48 -1.59 -9.76
N SER A 3 33.24 -0.41 -9.18
CA SER A 3 32.13 -0.17 -8.24
C SER A 3 30.81 -0.33 -8.99
N LYS A 4 29.86 -1.10 -8.42
CA LYS A 4 28.47 -1.09 -8.87
C LYS A 4 27.91 0.31 -8.68
N ILE A 5 27.42 0.91 -9.77
CA ILE A 5 26.64 2.14 -9.68
C ILE A 5 25.26 1.70 -9.18
N GLU A 6 24.93 2.04 -7.93
CA GLU A 6 23.55 1.96 -7.46
C GLU A 6 22.82 3.20 -7.96
N SER A 7 21.83 3.01 -8.82
CA SER A 7 20.96 4.09 -9.25
C SER A 7 19.88 4.31 -8.18
N ALA A 8 19.89 5.48 -7.52
CA ALA A 8 18.81 5.92 -6.67
C ALA A 8 17.79 6.69 -7.53
N CYS A 9 16.55 6.25 -7.55
CA CYS A 9 15.45 6.98 -8.16
C CYS A 9 14.83 7.90 -7.12
N PHE A 10 15.01 9.21 -7.25
CA PHE A 10 14.38 10.20 -6.38
C PHE A 10 13.05 10.64 -7.01
N LEU A 11 11.94 10.28 -6.40
CA LEU A 11 10.65 10.83 -6.74
C LEU A 11 10.53 12.24 -6.11
N LYS A 12 10.22 13.24 -6.94
CA LYS A 12 9.98 14.59 -6.42
C LYS A 12 8.59 14.63 -5.79
N PHE A 13 8.55 14.52 -4.46
CA PHE A 13 7.28 14.63 -3.73
C PHE A 13 6.74 16.06 -3.76
N ASN A 14 5.48 16.21 -4.11
CA ASN A 14 4.77 17.45 -3.92
C ASN A 14 4.43 17.58 -2.43
N LYS A 15 5.06 18.51 -1.72
CA LYS A 15 4.89 18.75 -0.27
C LYS A 15 3.45 19.08 0.16
N LYS A 16 2.52 19.21 -0.79
CA LYS A 16 1.11 19.51 -0.53
C LYS A 16 0.23 18.27 -0.31
N ARG A 17 0.77 17.04 -0.53
CA ARG A 17 -0.02 15.82 -0.36
C ARG A 17 -0.22 15.53 1.13
N SER A 18 -1.45 15.12 1.47
CA SER A 18 -1.80 14.65 2.79
C SER A 18 -2.62 13.37 2.69
N ILE A 19 -2.61 12.57 3.74
CA ILE A 19 -3.36 11.32 3.79
C ILE A 19 -4.28 11.30 5.01
N SER A 20 -5.52 10.85 4.81
CA SER A 20 -6.45 10.43 5.85
C SER A 20 -6.55 8.91 5.81
N LEU A 21 -6.33 8.28 6.96
CA LEU A 21 -6.49 6.85 7.15
C LEU A 21 -7.86 6.61 7.78
N GLU A 22 -8.73 5.90 7.06
CA GLU A 22 -10.03 5.47 7.57
C GLU A 22 -9.88 4.21 8.43
N THR A 23 -8.82 3.41 8.17
CA THR A 23 -8.41 2.26 8.96
C THR A 23 -7.26 2.63 9.87
N SER A 24 -7.32 2.28 11.15
CA SER A 24 -6.26 2.58 12.12
C SER A 24 -5.08 1.62 11.97
N PHE A 25 -3.86 2.16 11.96
CA PHE A 25 -2.64 1.36 12.02
C PHE A 25 -2.27 0.99 13.46
N SER A 26 -1.49 -0.06 13.61
CA SER A 26 -0.94 -0.47 14.90
C SER A 26 0.19 0.47 15.35
N ASN A 27 0.15 0.92 16.61
CA ASN A 27 1.23 1.72 17.19
C ASN A 27 2.60 1.02 17.19
N GLN A 28 2.62 -0.32 17.14
CA GLN A 28 3.85 -1.09 17.04
C GLN A 28 4.47 -1.01 15.64
N TYR A 29 3.66 -0.78 14.61
CA TYR A 29 4.05 -0.75 13.22
C TYR A 29 3.53 0.53 12.56
N ASP A 30 3.98 1.68 13.07
CA ASP A 30 3.51 2.99 12.64
C ASP A 30 4.27 3.57 11.45
N ALA A 31 5.43 3.01 11.11
CA ALA A 31 6.34 3.46 10.03
C ALA A 31 6.72 4.95 10.12
N GLY A 32 6.59 5.58 11.30
CA GLY A 32 6.83 7.01 11.49
C GLY A 32 5.55 7.85 11.54
N GLY A 33 4.37 7.21 11.59
CA GLY A 33 3.10 7.86 11.88
C GLY A 33 2.17 8.03 10.67
N LYS A 34 1.17 8.89 10.82
CA LYS A 34 0.04 8.97 9.88
C LYS A 34 0.38 9.28 8.42
N ASN A 35 1.53 9.91 8.15
CA ASN A 35 1.94 10.28 6.80
C ASN A 35 2.91 9.28 6.17
N ALA A 36 3.20 8.16 6.84
CA ALA A 36 4.19 7.19 6.41
C ALA A 36 3.94 6.64 5.01
N LEU A 37 2.66 6.50 4.61
CA LEU A 37 2.30 5.98 3.28
C LEU A 37 2.40 7.02 2.14
N VAL A 38 2.84 8.25 2.42
CA VAL A 38 3.02 9.32 1.42
C VAL A 38 4.29 10.13 1.65
N ASP A 39 5.29 9.55 2.34
CA ASP A 39 6.56 10.20 2.69
C ASP A 39 7.70 9.92 1.69
N GLY A 40 7.46 9.04 0.73
CA GLY A 40 8.41 8.66 -0.30
C GLY A 40 9.39 7.58 0.10
N LEU A 41 9.20 6.93 1.21
CA LEU A 41 10.11 5.94 1.72
C LEU A 41 9.57 4.53 1.51
N ARG A 42 10.32 3.70 0.78
CA ARG A 42 9.98 2.30 0.55
C ARG A 42 10.52 1.39 1.65
N GLY A 43 9.73 0.40 1.99
CA GLY A 43 10.13 -0.66 2.92
C GLY A 43 11.05 -1.68 2.23
N PRO A 44 12.15 -2.12 2.90
CA PRO A 44 12.95 -3.24 2.44
C PRO A 44 12.25 -4.57 2.70
N ASN A 45 12.82 -5.69 2.19
CA ASN A 45 12.25 -7.04 2.39
C ASN A 45 12.41 -7.56 3.84
N ASN A 46 12.04 -6.72 4.78
CA ASN A 46 11.97 -7.04 6.21
C ASN A 46 10.99 -6.05 6.87
N TYR A 47 9.85 -6.54 7.36
CA TYR A 47 8.82 -5.70 7.95
C TYR A 47 9.22 -5.06 9.29
N LEU A 48 10.25 -5.57 9.98
CA LEU A 48 10.74 -5.07 11.28
C LEU A 48 11.57 -3.78 11.19
N THR A 49 11.81 -3.24 10.01
CA THR A 49 12.72 -2.09 9.80
C THR A 49 12.11 -0.74 10.16
N GLY A 50 10.84 -0.69 10.57
CA GLY A 50 10.13 0.56 10.86
C GLY A 50 9.77 1.36 9.60
N ARG A 51 9.70 0.69 8.42
CA ARG A 51 9.31 1.28 7.13
C ARG A 51 8.00 0.73 6.59
N TRP A 52 7.33 -0.10 7.37
CA TRP A 52 6.09 -0.76 7.03
C TRP A 52 5.01 -0.37 8.03
N GLN A 53 3.90 0.16 7.55
CA GLN A 53 2.74 0.46 8.39
C GLN A 53 1.81 -0.75 8.43
N GLY A 54 1.50 -1.21 9.64
CA GLY A 54 0.76 -2.46 9.87
C GLY A 54 -0.69 -2.23 10.28
N PHE A 55 -1.61 -2.96 9.63
CA PHE A 55 -3.06 -2.93 9.87
C PHE A 55 -3.54 -4.34 10.25
N TYR A 56 -4.25 -4.45 11.38
CA TYR A 56 -4.62 -5.74 11.95
C TYR A 56 -6.09 -6.07 11.74
N GLY A 57 -6.36 -7.11 10.96
CA GLY A 57 -7.67 -7.76 10.91
C GLY A 57 -8.76 -7.04 10.16
N GLU A 58 -8.49 -5.86 9.63
CA GLU A 58 -9.46 -5.02 8.92
C GLU A 58 -9.00 -4.78 7.49
N ASP A 59 -9.96 -4.49 6.61
CA ASP A 59 -9.67 -3.97 5.29
C ASP A 59 -9.03 -2.59 5.42
N PHE A 60 -8.07 -2.30 4.56
CA PHE A 60 -7.43 -1.00 4.53
C PHE A 60 -8.23 -0.02 3.67
N GLU A 61 -8.44 1.18 4.20
CA GLU A 61 -8.98 2.31 3.43
C GLU A 61 -8.24 3.60 3.79
N SER A 62 -7.83 4.35 2.77
CA SER A 62 -7.22 5.68 2.92
C SER A 62 -7.64 6.61 1.80
N ILE A 63 -7.54 7.93 2.08
CA ILE A 63 -7.76 8.99 1.09
C ILE A 63 -6.52 9.88 1.06
N VAL A 64 -5.91 10.02 -0.13
CA VAL A 64 -4.82 10.97 -0.39
C VAL A 64 -5.40 12.21 -1.04
N ASP A 65 -5.20 13.39 -0.42
CA ASP A 65 -5.48 14.70 -1.02
C ASP A 65 -4.21 15.18 -1.76
N LEU A 66 -4.30 15.36 -3.05
CA LEU A 66 -3.22 15.84 -3.90
C LEU A 66 -2.99 17.36 -3.75
N GLY A 67 -3.89 18.06 -3.03
CA GLY A 67 -3.86 19.50 -2.78
C GLY A 67 -4.51 20.33 -3.89
N SER A 68 -4.58 19.81 -5.11
CA SER A 68 -5.28 20.39 -6.26
C SER A 68 -5.75 19.30 -7.20
N GLU A 69 -6.70 19.63 -8.08
CA GLU A 69 -7.06 18.74 -9.19
C GLU A 69 -5.89 18.67 -10.17
N GLU A 70 -5.44 17.45 -10.48
CA GLU A 70 -4.35 17.18 -11.41
C GLU A 70 -4.60 15.90 -12.23
N PRO A 71 -4.00 15.77 -13.44
CA PRO A 71 -4.10 14.54 -14.22
C PRO A 71 -3.27 13.41 -13.59
N VAL A 72 -3.93 12.32 -13.22
CA VAL A 72 -3.31 11.11 -12.65
C VAL A 72 -3.15 10.09 -13.76
N THR A 73 -1.93 9.56 -13.92
CA THR A 73 -1.57 8.55 -14.92
C THR A 73 -1.08 7.25 -14.35
N TYR A 74 -0.58 7.28 -13.10
CA TYR A 74 0.03 6.14 -12.43
C TYR A 74 -0.31 6.14 -10.94
N LEU A 75 -0.67 4.97 -10.44
CA LEU A 75 -0.89 4.72 -9.02
C LEU A 75 -0.18 3.42 -8.61
N ASN A 76 0.33 3.41 -7.40
CA ASN A 76 0.95 2.22 -6.84
C ASN A 76 0.82 2.22 -5.31
N ILE A 77 0.69 1.04 -4.73
CA ILE A 77 0.88 0.79 -3.31
C ILE A 77 1.75 -0.45 -3.14
N GLY A 78 2.81 -0.35 -2.33
CA GLY A 78 3.66 -1.49 -2.00
C GLY A 78 3.15 -2.22 -0.77
N ALA A 79 3.13 -3.56 -0.83
CA ALA A 79 2.76 -4.44 0.27
C ALA A 79 3.81 -5.53 0.46
N ILE A 80 3.96 -6.03 1.69
CA ILE A 80 4.83 -7.16 2.00
C ILE A 80 4.00 -8.35 2.50
N GLN A 81 4.41 -9.55 2.10
CA GLN A 81 3.96 -10.81 2.67
C GLN A 81 5.10 -11.42 3.48
N ASP A 82 4.83 -11.80 4.71
CA ASP A 82 5.65 -12.67 5.55
C ASP A 82 4.72 -13.59 6.34
N VAL A 83 4.40 -14.72 5.74
CA VAL A 83 3.39 -15.64 6.24
C VAL A 83 3.71 -16.12 7.66
N ARG A 84 4.99 -16.37 7.97
CA ARG A 84 5.41 -16.79 9.32
C ARG A 84 5.09 -15.75 10.39
N SER A 85 4.95 -14.50 10.00
CA SER A 85 4.61 -13.36 10.86
C SER A 85 3.13 -12.95 10.75
N TRP A 86 2.30 -13.82 10.16
CA TRP A 86 0.86 -13.60 9.98
C TRP A 86 0.54 -12.41 9.05
N ILE A 87 1.45 -12.07 8.15
CA ILE A 87 1.34 -10.97 7.20
C ILE A 87 1.08 -11.55 5.81
N TRP A 88 -0.06 -11.21 5.20
CA TRP A 88 -0.41 -11.58 3.83
C TRP A 88 -0.55 -10.36 2.95
N LEU A 89 -0.40 -10.56 1.63
CA LEU A 89 -0.79 -9.56 0.64
C LEU A 89 -2.31 -9.38 0.68
N PRO A 90 -2.81 -8.17 0.38
CA PRO A 90 -4.25 -7.95 0.21
C PRO A 90 -4.78 -8.78 -0.95
N LYS A 91 -5.95 -9.41 -0.80
CA LYS A 91 -6.61 -10.16 -1.88
C LYS A 91 -6.86 -9.30 -3.11
N LYS A 92 -7.20 -8.05 -2.88
CA LYS A 92 -7.55 -7.06 -3.90
C LYS A 92 -7.13 -5.68 -3.45
N VAL A 93 -6.63 -4.87 -4.38
CA VAL A 93 -6.43 -3.43 -4.21
C VAL A 93 -7.31 -2.70 -5.21
N GLU A 94 -8.06 -1.71 -4.75
CA GLU A 94 -8.89 -0.84 -5.57
C GLU A 94 -8.43 0.60 -5.43
N PHE A 95 -8.28 1.29 -6.57
CA PHE A 95 -8.05 2.72 -6.63
C PHE A 95 -9.32 3.43 -7.12
N LEU A 96 -9.71 4.48 -6.39
CA LEU A 96 -10.85 5.31 -6.75
C LEU A 96 -10.41 6.78 -6.80
N ALA A 97 -10.96 7.52 -7.73
CA ALA A 97 -10.68 8.94 -7.94
C ALA A 97 -11.90 9.81 -7.63
N SER A 98 -11.64 11.01 -7.10
CA SER A 98 -12.66 12.02 -6.84
C SER A 98 -12.10 13.43 -7.06
N LYS A 99 -12.96 14.37 -7.51
CA LYS A 99 -12.64 15.79 -7.58
C LYS A 99 -13.02 16.56 -6.33
N ASP A 100 -14.07 16.12 -5.64
CA ASP A 100 -14.71 16.83 -4.51
C ASP A 100 -14.49 16.14 -3.15
N GLY A 101 -13.86 14.96 -3.15
CA GLY A 101 -13.65 14.16 -1.92
C GLY A 101 -14.93 13.49 -1.37
N LYS A 102 -16.06 13.56 -2.09
CA LYS A 102 -17.34 12.99 -1.69
C LYS A 102 -17.77 11.84 -2.57
N ILE A 103 -17.73 12.03 -3.88
CA ILE A 103 -18.10 11.02 -4.87
C ILE A 103 -16.85 10.41 -5.46
N PHE A 104 -16.60 9.14 -5.13
CA PHE A 104 -15.46 8.38 -5.61
C PHE A 104 -15.89 7.41 -6.71
N LYS A 105 -15.16 7.39 -7.82
CA LYS A 105 -15.34 6.45 -8.94
C LYS A 105 -14.15 5.52 -9.03
N SER A 106 -14.40 4.21 -9.13
CA SER A 106 -13.35 3.21 -9.33
C SER A 106 -12.63 3.46 -10.66
N ILE A 107 -11.30 3.51 -10.61
CA ILE A 107 -10.41 3.69 -11.76
C ILE A 107 -9.54 2.47 -12.03
N GLY A 108 -9.50 1.51 -11.10
CA GLY A 108 -8.85 0.22 -11.31
C GLY A 108 -8.86 -0.69 -10.11
N ASN A 109 -8.85 -1.99 -10.41
CA ASN A 109 -8.80 -3.07 -9.44
C ASN A 109 -7.61 -3.96 -9.77
N LEU A 110 -6.83 -4.35 -8.77
CA LEU A 110 -5.65 -5.17 -8.91
C LEU A 110 -5.74 -6.37 -7.98
N MET A 111 -5.36 -7.53 -8.51
CA MET A 111 -5.19 -8.77 -7.79
C MET A 111 -3.77 -9.29 -8.01
N HIS A 112 -3.37 -10.32 -7.30
CA HIS A 112 -2.08 -10.97 -7.47
C HIS A 112 -2.24 -12.49 -7.57
N SER A 113 -1.18 -13.14 -8.09
CA SER A 113 -1.05 -14.60 -8.17
C SER A 113 0.06 -15.14 -7.26
N VAL A 114 0.54 -14.33 -6.31
CA VAL A 114 1.53 -14.77 -5.32
C VAL A 114 0.89 -15.82 -4.44
N SER A 115 1.60 -16.93 -4.22
CA SER A 115 1.14 -18.00 -3.34
C SER A 115 1.00 -17.51 -1.90
N ASP A 116 -0.09 -17.88 -1.25
CA ASP A 116 -0.40 -17.53 0.13
C ASP A 116 0.36 -18.38 1.16
N ASN A 117 1.10 -19.41 0.72
CA ASN A 117 1.91 -20.28 1.57
C ASN A 117 3.43 -20.17 1.31
N SER A 118 3.89 -19.10 0.67
CA SER A 118 5.33 -18.88 0.47
C SER A 118 6.05 -18.74 1.82
N SER A 119 7.13 -19.49 2.00
CA SER A 119 7.99 -19.39 3.18
C SER A 119 8.93 -18.17 3.16
N GLU A 120 9.04 -17.49 2.03
CA GLU A 120 9.89 -16.31 1.84
C GLU A 120 9.07 -15.03 2.01
N SER A 121 9.71 -13.99 2.52
CA SER A 121 9.15 -12.64 2.49
C SER A 121 9.12 -12.13 1.06
N ILE A 122 7.97 -11.59 0.63
CA ILE A 122 7.72 -11.13 -0.74
C ILE A 122 7.19 -9.71 -0.70
N ILE A 123 7.85 -8.79 -1.41
CA ILE A 123 7.32 -7.45 -1.65
C ILE A 123 6.56 -7.46 -2.98
N LYS A 124 5.33 -6.98 -2.95
CA LYS A 124 4.48 -6.82 -4.14
C LYS A 124 4.11 -5.36 -4.33
N GLN A 125 4.36 -4.86 -5.55
CA GLN A 125 3.87 -3.56 -5.99
C GLN A 125 2.54 -3.75 -6.73
N PHE A 126 1.49 -3.10 -6.23
CA PHE A 126 0.18 -3.05 -6.90
C PHE A 126 0.14 -1.80 -7.76
N GLU A 127 0.54 -1.95 -9.03
CA GLU A 127 0.72 -0.86 -9.98
C GLU A 127 -0.47 -0.76 -10.95
N LEU A 128 -1.07 0.42 -11.03
CA LEU A 128 -2.09 0.78 -12.01
C LEU A 128 -1.55 1.86 -12.95
N LYS A 129 -1.40 1.54 -14.22
CA LYS A 129 -1.06 2.48 -15.29
C LYS A 129 -2.32 2.81 -16.08
N LEU A 130 -2.74 4.06 -16.07
CA LEU A 130 -3.93 4.50 -16.77
C LEU A 130 -3.58 4.83 -18.23
N LYS A 131 -4.36 4.30 -19.17
CA LYS A 131 -4.20 4.61 -20.62
C LYS A 131 -4.54 6.06 -20.93
N THR A 132 -5.49 6.62 -20.20
CA THR A 132 -5.91 8.02 -20.30
C THR A 132 -5.82 8.62 -18.91
N PRO A 133 -5.22 9.82 -18.76
CA PRO A 133 -5.18 10.51 -17.48
C PRO A 133 -6.58 10.71 -16.89
N VAL A 134 -6.69 10.60 -15.57
CA VAL A 134 -7.93 10.87 -14.83
C VAL A 134 -7.72 12.13 -14.00
N GLU A 135 -8.54 13.16 -14.25
CA GLU A 135 -8.53 14.39 -13.46
C GLU A 135 -9.09 14.13 -12.05
N ALA A 136 -8.26 14.28 -11.05
CA ALA A 136 -8.63 14.03 -9.65
C ALA A 136 -7.87 14.94 -8.69
N ARG A 137 -8.49 15.28 -7.57
CA ARG A 137 -7.81 15.85 -6.40
C ARG A 137 -7.64 14.83 -5.29
N TYR A 138 -8.58 13.89 -5.18
CA TYR A 138 -8.57 12.87 -4.11
C TYR A 138 -8.45 11.48 -4.71
N ILE A 139 -7.54 10.71 -4.17
CA ILE A 139 -7.38 9.28 -4.50
C ILE A 139 -7.69 8.48 -3.25
N LYS A 140 -8.68 7.61 -3.36
CA LYS A 140 -8.99 6.62 -2.32
C LYS A 140 -8.34 5.29 -2.69
N VAL A 141 -7.70 4.66 -1.72
CA VAL A 141 -7.13 3.32 -1.85
C VAL A 141 -7.85 2.40 -0.89
N ARG A 142 -8.35 1.28 -1.39
CA ARG A 142 -8.93 0.18 -0.63
C ARG A 142 -8.13 -1.08 -0.84
N ALA A 143 -7.90 -1.84 0.22
CA ALA A 143 -7.26 -3.13 0.09
C ALA A 143 -7.96 -4.15 1.01
N GLU A 144 -8.42 -5.26 0.40
CA GLU A 144 -9.13 -6.32 1.09
C GLU A 144 -8.15 -7.18 1.91
N ASN A 145 -8.37 -7.27 3.23
CA ASN A 145 -7.56 -8.09 4.11
C ASN A 145 -7.67 -9.57 3.76
N TYR A 146 -6.60 -10.34 3.98
CA TYR A 146 -6.61 -11.78 3.77
C TYR A 146 -7.65 -12.47 4.69
N GLY A 147 -7.86 -11.93 5.89
CA GLY A 147 -8.85 -12.41 6.85
C GLY A 147 -8.25 -13.32 7.91
N LYS A 148 -8.66 -14.58 7.93
CA LYS A 148 -8.16 -15.56 8.89
C LYS A 148 -6.99 -16.34 8.34
N CYS A 149 -6.01 -16.63 9.21
CA CYS A 149 -4.93 -17.54 8.88
C CYS A 149 -5.49 -18.90 8.47
N PRO A 150 -5.03 -19.46 7.33
CA PRO A 150 -5.55 -20.71 6.79
C PRO A 150 -5.23 -21.92 7.68
N GLU A 151 -5.93 -23.04 7.46
CA GLU A 151 -5.83 -24.25 8.29
C GLU A 151 -4.43 -24.84 8.38
N TRP A 152 -3.64 -24.72 7.31
CA TRP A 152 -2.27 -25.23 7.26
C TRP A 152 -1.26 -24.37 8.03
N HIS A 153 -1.63 -23.13 8.42
CA HIS A 153 -0.76 -22.21 9.11
C HIS A 153 -0.74 -22.49 10.63
N LEU A 154 0.42 -22.30 11.29
CA LEU A 154 0.55 -22.50 12.74
C LEU A 154 -0.41 -21.64 13.56
N GLY A 155 -0.79 -20.48 13.06
CA GLY A 155 -1.79 -19.59 13.65
C GLY A 155 -3.19 -19.75 13.07
N SER A 156 -3.56 -20.97 12.60
CA SER A 156 -4.86 -21.24 12.00
C SER A 156 -6.03 -20.62 12.75
N GLY A 157 -6.93 -19.95 12.02
CA GLY A 157 -8.08 -19.25 12.57
C GLY A 157 -7.75 -17.90 13.22
N GLY A 158 -6.47 -17.56 13.42
CA GLY A 158 -6.02 -16.26 13.89
C GLY A 158 -6.24 -15.17 12.84
N THR A 159 -6.11 -13.93 13.24
CA THR A 159 -6.35 -12.77 12.38
C THR A 159 -5.07 -12.35 11.67
N SER A 160 -5.15 -12.08 10.36
CA SER A 160 -4.01 -11.68 9.55
C SER A 160 -3.74 -10.17 9.62
N TRP A 161 -2.53 -9.80 9.20
CA TRP A 161 -2.07 -8.43 9.05
C TRP A 161 -2.00 -8.04 7.58
N LEU A 162 -2.21 -6.75 7.30
CA LEU A 162 -1.76 -6.05 6.09
C LEU A 162 -0.61 -5.12 6.45
N PHE A 163 0.42 -5.07 5.60
CA PHE A 163 1.55 -4.17 5.75
C PHE A 163 1.80 -3.42 4.45
N PHE A 164 1.81 -2.08 4.53
CA PHE A 164 2.06 -1.20 3.39
C PHE A 164 3.23 -0.27 3.66
N ASP A 165 3.95 0.13 2.59
CA ASP A 165 5.09 1.06 2.67
C ASP A 165 4.76 2.45 2.10
N GLU A 166 4.31 2.55 0.86
CA GLU A 166 4.18 3.84 0.17
C GLU A 166 3.07 3.81 -0.90
N ILE A 167 2.28 4.87 -0.96
CA ILE A 167 1.30 5.14 -2.02
C ILE A 167 1.90 6.18 -2.98
N THR A 168 2.27 5.75 -4.18
CA THR A 168 2.79 6.63 -5.23
C THR A 168 1.68 7.00 -6.19
N ILE A 169 1.54 8.29 -6.51
CA ILE A 169 0.56 8.83 -7.46
C ILE A 169 1.30 9.79 -8.40
N LEU A 170 1.20 9.60 -9.72
CA LEU A 170 1.83 10.43 -10.75
C LEU A 170 0.84 10.78 -11.85
#